data_534ccbb06d2aeab7feb5ee20000b300d
#
_entry.id   534ccbb06d2aeab7feb5ee20000b300d
#
_cell.length_a   1.000
_cell.length_b   1.000
_cell.length_c   1.000
_cell.angle_alpha   90.00
_cell.angle_beta   90.00
_cell.angle_gamma   90.00
#
_symmetry.space_group_name_H-M   'P 1'
#
loop_
_entity.id
_entity.type
_entity.pdbx_description
1 polymer ?
#
loop_
_entity_poly.entity_id
_entity_poly.type
_entity_poly.pdbx_seq_one_letter_code
_entity_poly.pdbx_strand_id
1 'polypeptide(L)'
;MDSSLVNSGLQARLGIRPHCAGIFIAAWTLLAAGCPAQSAETPFESSLAPKAAGRIDELVFAKLDRLTIQPANLCSDAVFVRRAYLDVIGTVPTGQEASEFILSQNANKRRALIDHLLEREEFADYWAMKWGDLLRVKAEFPINLWPNAAQAYHRWIRDSIRGNKPFDQFARELLTSSGSNFRVPPVNFYRAIQNREPEGIAQTVALTFMGVRAEKWPAEKLTGLAAFFATVGAKSTSEWKEEIIFFDPKKPNARSFTPVFPTGITAKLSVDQDPREVFADWLIDPKNPWFARNIANRVWSWLLERGIIHEPDDIRADNPPSNPELLACLEYELITAKHDLKHLYRLILNSQTYQLACVPRGDKPEAAANFASYPLRRLDAEVLIDALNRLTGTTEKYTSAIPEPYTFIPEEVRAIELPDGSITSSFLEMFGRAARDTGLESERNNRPTAAQALHLLNSSHLQRKLEQSRMVRTLTQSKDISPEVINGFYLTVLSRFPTDQERKIVASQLQGQGYKNREAAVDLTWALLNSAEFLYRH
;
A
#
# COMPACT_ATOMS: atom_id res chain seq x y z
N MET A 1 -30.42 -43.36 -17.62
CA MET A 1 -29.17 -43.63 -16.87
C MET A 1 -29.00 -42.45 -15.93
N ASP A 2 -29.06 -42.77 -14.69
CA ASP A 2 -29.49 -41.97 -13.56
C ASP A 2 -28.46 -40.84 -13.17
N SER A 3 -28.91 -39.61 -13.10
CA SER A 3 -28.14 -38.43 -12.71
C SER A 3 -27.93 -38.28 -11.18
N SER A 4 -28.39 -39.27 -10.40
CA SER A 4 -28.32 -39.23 -8.91
C SER A 4 -27.03 -39.77 -8.31
N LEU A 5 -26.17 -40.45 -9.07
CA LEU A 5 -24.93 -41.09 -8.56
C LEU A 5 -23.65 -40.24 -8.73
N VAL A 6 -23.71 -39.10 -9.42
CA VAL A 6 -22.54 -38.23 -9.63
C VAL A 6 -22.38 -37.19 -8.50
N ASN A 7 -23.48 -36.91 -7.78
CA ASN A 7 -23.47 -35.83 -6.76
C ASN A 7 -22.99 -36.28 -5.37
N SER A 8 -23.04 -37.57 -5.04
CA SER A 8 -22.58 -38.08 -3.73
C SER A 8 -21.06 -38.30 -3.63
N GLY A 9 -20.39 -38.43 -4.77
CA GLY A 9 -18.92 -38.66 -4.81
C GLY A 9 -18.06 -37.40 -4.67
N LEU A 10 -18.62 -36.24 -4.99
CA LEU A 10 -17.86 -34.96 -4.95
C LEU A 10 -17.87 -34.31 -3.55
N GLN A 11 -18.96 -34.53 -2.79
CA GLN A 11 -19.06 -33.96 -1.43
C GLN A 11 -18.15 -34.63 -0.41
N ALA A 12 -17.81 -35.90 -0.58
CA ALA A 12 -16.95 -36.65 0.34
C ALA A 12 -15.44 -36.35 0.14
N ARG A 13 -15.04 -35.74 -0.99
CA ARG A 13 -13.62 -35.42 -1.27
C ARG A 13 -13.20 -33.99 -0.94
N LEU A 14 -14.15 -33.05 -0.74
CA LEU A 14 -13.85 -31.63 -0.52
C LEU A 14 -13.96 -31.18 0.93
N GLY A 15 -14.33 -32.04 1.87
CA GLY A 15 -14.37 -31.71 3.30
C GLY A 15 -15.32 -30.55 3.68
N ILE A 16 -16.26 -30.19 2.78
CA ILE A 16 -17.21 -29.10 3.02
C ILE A 16 -18.27 -29.59 3.99
N ARG A 17 -18.30 -29.05 5.17
CA ARG A 17 -19.35 -29.36 6.16
C ARG A 17 -20.70 -28.86 5.63
N PRO A 18 -21.77 -29.66 5.67
CA PRO A 18 -23.06 -29.29 5.06
C PRO A 18 -23.76 -28.06 5.65
N HIS A 19 -23.28 -27.53 6.77
CA HIS A 19 -23.87 -26.37 7.45
C HIS A 19 -23.46 -25.03 6.84
N CYS A 20 -22.31 -24.95 6.14
CA CYS A 20 -21.85 -23.69 5.50
C CYS A 20 -22.58 -23.37 4.18
N ALA A 21 -23.15 -24.39 3.50
CA ALA A 21 -23.82 -24.18 2.21
C ALA A 21 -25.12 -23.38 2.34
N GLY A 22 -25.81 -23.46 3.48
CA GLY A 22 -27.08 -22.76 3.71
C GLY A 22 -26.96 -21.27 3.86
N ILE A 23 -25.82 -20.78 4.39
CA ILE A 23 -25.59 -19.35 4.64
C ILE A 23 -25.18 -18.63 3.35
N PHE A 24 -24.46 -19.30 2.45
CA PHE A 24 -24.05 -18.71 1.16
C PHE A 24 -25.22 -18.46 0.20
N ILE A 25 -26.22 -19.33 0.19
CA ILE A 25 -27.39 -19.18 -0.70
C ILE A 25 -28.28 -18.01 -0.20
N ALA A 26 -28.39 -17.77 1.11
CA ALA A 26 -29.18 -16.67 1.65
C ALA A 26 -28.56 -15.29 1.40
N ALA A 27 -27.23 -15.20 1.32
CA ALA A 27 -26.54 -13.92 1.06
C ALA A 27 -26.58 -13.53 -0.44
N TRP A 28 -26.65 -14.49 -1.34
CA TRP A 28 -26.69 -14.23 -2.80
C TRP A 28 -28.10 -14.05 -3.37
N THR A 29 -29.11 -14.67 -2.78
CA THR A 29 -30.51 -14.53 -3.23
C THR A 29 -31.15 -13.20 -2.80
N LEU A 30 -30.59 -12.49 -1.82
CA LEU A 30 -31.06 -11.15 -1.43
C LEU A 30 -30.67 -10.02 -2.42
N LEU A 31 -29.77 -10.29 -3.37
CA LEU A 31 -29.37 -9.34 -4.42
C LEU A 31 -30.26 -9.38 -5.68
N ALA A 32 -31.16 -10.37 -5.81
CA ALA A 32 -31.96 -10.59 -7.03
C ALA A 32 -33.45 -10.23 -6.90
N ALA A 33 -33.95 -9.83 -5.73
CA ALA A 33 -35.34 -9.40 -5.55
C ALA A 33 -35.44 -7.88 -5.64
N GLY A 34 -35.84 -7.36 -6.82
CA GLY A 34 -36.16 -5.96 -7.02
C GLY A 34 -37.35 -5.54 -6.14
N CYS A 35 -37.04 -4.99 -4.95
CA CYS A 35 -37.99 -4.17 -4.18
C CYS A 35 -37.80 -2.71 -4.55
N PRO A 36 -38.88 -1.91 -4.62
CA PRO A 36 -38.75 -0.46 -4.84
C PRO A 36 -38.00 0.16 -3.69
N ALA A 37 -36.94 0.92 -4.02
CA ALA A 37 -36.03 1.53 -3.09
C ALA A 37 -36.73 2.57 -2.20
N GLN A 38 -37.12 2.17 -1.01
CA GLN A 38 -37.00 3.08 0.13
C GLN A 38 -35.49 3.18 0.43
N SER A 39 -34.98 4.39 0.43
CA SER A 39 -33.58 4.68 0.71
C SER A 39 -33.24 4.28 2.15
N ALA A 40 -32.99 2.99 2.37
CA ALA A 40 -32.28 2.56 3.56
C ALA A 40 -30.90 3.18 3.47
N GLU A 41 -30.53 4.02 4.44
CA GLU A 41 -29.18 4.57 4.55
C GLU A 41 -28.20 3.38 4.52
N THR A 42 -27.42 3.29 3.45
CA THR A 42 -26.41 2.23 3.36
C THR A 42 -25.31 2.56 4.37
N PRO A 43 -24.72 1.61 5.09
CA PRO A 43 -23.66 1.88 6.04
C PRO A 43 -22.37 2.43 5.37
N PHE A 44 -22.32 2.44 4.05
CA PHE A 44 -21.14 2.76 3.26
C PHE A 44 -21.06 4.20 2.77
N GLU A 45 -22.16 4.89 2.65
CA GLU A 45 -22.18 6.26 2.12
C GLU A 45 -23.05 7.17 2.99
N SER A 46 -22.73 8.46 2.94
CA SER A 46 -23.53 9.54 3.50
C SER A 46 -24.54 9.99 2.45
N SER A 47 -25.69 10.50 2.89
CA SER A 47 -26.66 11.17 2.01
C SER A 47 -26.14 12.50 1.43
N LEU A 48 -24.97 12.97 1.89
CA LEU A 48 -24.41 14.25 1.47
C LEU A 48 -23.73 14.13 0.10
N ALA A 49 -24.18 14.94 -0.85
CA ALA A 49 -23.48 15.13 -2.10
C ALA A 49 -22.13 15.86 -1.86
N PRO A 50 -21.06 15.50 -2.57
CA PRO A 50 -19.77 16.16 -2.41
C PRO A 50 -19.85 17.62 -2.92
N LYS A 51 -19.10 18.50 -2.24
CA LYS A 51 -18.90 19.90 -2.64
C LYS A 51 -17.41 20.18 -2.60
N ALA A 52 -16.88 20.92 -3.55
CA ALA A 52 -15.47 21.27 -3.52
C ALA A 52 -15.11 21.96 -2.20
N ALA A 53 -14.19 21.34 -1.45
CA ALA A 53 -13.66 21.84 -0.18
C ALA A 53 -12.27 22.48 -0.34
N GLY A 54 -11.64 22.30 -1.51
CA GLY A 54 -10.33 22.82 -1.82
C GLY A 54 -9.98 22.65 -3.30
N ARG A 55 -8.76 23.05 -3.65
CA ARG A 55 -8.33 23.11 -5.05
C ARG A 55 -8.34 21.76 -5.75
N ILE A 56 -8.00 20.68 -5.05
CA ILE A 56 -8.08 19.31 -5.60
C ILE A 56 -9.51 19.03 -6.08
N ASP A 57 -10.49 19.28 -5.23
CA ASP A 57 -11.90 18.98 -5.53
C ASP A 57 -12.44 19.85 -6.66
N GLU A 58 -12.08 21.15 -6.67
CA GLU A 58 -12.44 22.04 -7.78
C GLU A 58 -11.98 21.49 -9.14
N LEU A 59 -10.74 21.01 -9.20
CA LEU A 59 -10.14 20.50 -10.43
C LEU A 59 -10.71 19.15 -10.85
N VAL A 60 -10.95 18.25 -9.88
CA VAL A 60 -11.56 16.94 -10.16
C VAL A 60 -13.01 17.11 -10.56
N PHE A 61 -13.81 17.85 -9.80
CA PHE A 61 -15.24 17.99 -10.08
C PHE A 61 -15.50 18.79 -11.37
N ALA A 62 -14.72 19.83 -11.66
CA ALA A 62 -14.80 20.53 -12.97
C ALA A 62 -14.46 19.59 -14.15
N LYS A 63 -13.55 18.64 -13.97
CA LYS A 63 -13.26 17.62 -14.99
C LYS A 63 -14.43 16.64 -15.13
N LEU A 64 -15.01 16.18 -14.04
CA LEU A 64 -16.18 15.30 -14.04
C LEU A 64 -17.39 15.98 -14.70
N ASP A 65 -17.64 17.24 -14.40
CA ASP A 65 -18.73 18.04 -15.02
C ASP A 65 -18.54 18.13 -16.53
N ARG A 66 -17.33 18.45 -17.01
CA ARG A 66 -17.01 18.48 -18.46
C ARG A 66 -17.27 17.13 -19.14
N LEU A 67 -17.09 16.01 -18.44
CA LEU A 67 -17.35 14.67 -18.93
C LEU A 67 -18.79 14.20 -18.69
N THR A 68 -19.62 15.03 -18.03
CA THR A 68 -20.97 14.66 -17.58
C THR A 68 -20.98 13.39 -16.74
N ILE A 69 -19.99 13.25 -15.84
CA ILE A 69 -19.86 12.16 -14.88
C ILE A 69 -20.28 12.68 -13.51
N GLN A 70 -21.22 12.00 -12.87
CA GLN A 70 -21.65 12.35 -11.52
C GLN A 70 -20.68 11.71 -10.51
N PRO A 71 -20.09 12.48 -9.57
CA PRO A 71 -19.28 11.91 -8.50
C PRO A 71 -20.14 11.10 -7.53
N ALA A 72 -19.55 10.12 -6.88
CA ALA A 72 -20.18 9.38 -5.78
C ALA A 72 -20.52 10.31 -4.61
N ASN A 73 -21.40 9.86 -3.71
CA ASN A 73 -21.61 10.54 -2.42
C ASN A 73 -20.34 10.48 -1.58
N LEU A 74 -20.32 11.25 -0.51
CA LEU A 74 -19.27 11.08 0.52
C LEU A 74 -19.44 9.74 1.23
N CYS A 75 -18.34 9.10 1.60
CA CYS A 75 -18.39 7.91 2.43
C CYS A 75 -18.90 8.23 3.85
N SER A 76 -19.48 7.23 4.50
CA SER A 76 -19.87 7.32 5.92
C SER A 76 -18.63 7.49 6.82
N ASP A 77 -18.83 7.93 8.05
CA ASP A 77 -17.75 8.06 9.03
C ASP A 77 -17.13 6.70 9.39
N ALA A 78 -17.94 5.64 9.39
CA ALA A 78 -17.45 4.28 9.61
C ALA A 78 -16.50 3.81 8.50
N VAL A 79 -16.85 4.07 7.24
CA VAL A 79 -15.96 3.81 6.10
C VAL A 79 -14.72 4.69 6.18
N PHE A 80 -14.89 5.98 6.50
CA PHE A 80 -13.77 6.91 6.55
C PHE A 80 -12.72 6.51 7.60
N VAL A 81 -13.12 6.17 8.83
CA VAL A 81 -12.17 5.79 9.87
C VAL A 81 -11.37 4.55 9.49
N ARG A 82 -12.05 3.51 8.97
CA ARG A 82 -11.38 2.28 8.51
C ARG A 82 -10.41 2.56 7.35
N ARG A 83 -10.87 3.31 6.34
CA ARG A 83 -10.07 3.69 5.18
C ARG A 83 -8.83 4.48 5.57
N ALA A 84 -8.99 5.51 6.42
CA ALA A 84 -7.87 6.33 6.86
C ALA A 84 -6.79 5.53 7.60
N TYR A 85 -7.18 4.63 8.51
CA TYR A 85 -6.23 3.73 9.17
C TYR A 85 -5.50 2.82 8.19
N LEU A 86 -6.21 2.22 7.24
CA LEU A 86 -5.63 1.31 6.26
C LEU A 86 -4.71 2.02 5.26
N ASP A 87 -5.07 3.24 4.83
CA ASP A 87 -4.32 3.98 3.81
C ASP A 87 -3.13 4.75 4.39
N VAL A 88 -3.24 5.23 5.63
CA VAL A 88 -2.20 6.08 6.24
C VAL A 88 -1.19 5.26 7.02
N ILE A 89 -1.64 4.26 7.78
CA ILE A 89 -0.78 3.48 8.69
C ILE A 89 -0.83 1.96 8.49
N GLY A 90 -1.51 1.48 7.44
CA GLY A 90 -1.52 0.05 7.08
C GLY A 90 -2.10 -0.88 8.15
N THR A 91 -3.01 -0.41 9.00
CA THR A 91 -3.65 -1.24 10.03
C THR A 91 -5.14 -0.92 10.14
N VAL A 92 -5.90 -1.77 10.83
CA VAL A 92 -7.30 -1.48 11.17
C VAL A 92 -7.39 -0.73 12.50
N PRO A 93 -8.38 0.17 12.71
CA PRO A 93 -8.59 0.77 14.02
C PRO A 93 -9.01 -0.28 15.05
N THR A 94 -8.80 -0.02 16.33
CA THR A 94 -9.47 -0.78 17.42
C THR A 94 -10.97 -0.50 17.39
N GLY A 95 -11.76 -1.41 17.97
CA GLY A 95 -13.20 -1.16 18.13
C GLY A 95 -13.50 0.10 18.92
N GLN A 96 -12.64 0.46 19.90
CA GLN A 96 -12.75 1.69 20.67
C GLN A 96 -12.46 2.93 19.80
N GLU A 97 -11.33 2.97 19.08
CA GLU A 97 -10.97 4.08 18.17
C GLU A 97 -12.07 4.30 17.13
N ALA A 98 -12.61 3.21 16.54
CA ALA A 98 -13.69 3.30 15.57
C ALA A 98 -14.98 3.87 16.20
N SER A 99 -15.37 3.38 17.38
CA SER A 99 -16.56 3.84 18.09
C SER A 99 -16.47 5.31 18.50
N GLU A 100 -15.35 5.72 19.10
CA GLU A 100 -15.09 7.10 19.50
C GLU A 100 -15.17 8.06 18.30
N PHE A 101 -14.57 7.68 17.18
CA PHE A 101 -14.60 8.48 15.97
C PHE A 101 -16.02 8.61 15.40
N ILE A 102 -16.76 7.49 15.28
CA ILE A 102 -18.12 7.49 14.73
C ILE A 102 -19.05 8.32 15.58
N LEU A 103 -19.01 8.18 16.91
CA LEU A 103 -19.89 8.87 17.84
C LEU A 103 -19.50 10.33 18.08
N SER A 104 -18.30 10.73 17.71
CA SER A 104 -17.83 12.12 17.87
C SER A 104 -18.68 13.09 17.06
N GLN A 105 -19.12 14.17 17.72
CA GLN A 105 -19.86 15.28 17.09
C GLN A 105 -18.96 16.43 16.62
N ASN A 106 -17.63 16.25 16.68
CA ASN A 106 -16.69 17.26 16.23
C ASN A 106 -16.74 17.38 14.70
N ALA A 107 -17.09 18.55 14.19
CA ALA A 107 -17.15 18.83 12.75
C ALA A 107 -15.80 18.63 12.04
N ASN A 108 -14.68 18.74 12.76
CA ASN A 108 -13.31 18.58 12.24
C ASN A 108 -12.72 17.20 12.52
N LYS A 109 -13.51 16.20 12.94
CA LYS A 109 -13.00 14.90 13.37
C LYS A 109 -12.19 14.16 12.28
N ARG A 110 -12.58 14.27 11.00
CA ARG A 110 -11.84 13.64 9.89
C ARG A 110 -10.46 14.25 9.74
N ARG A 111 -10.35 15.57 9.78
CA ARG A 111 -9.07 16.28 9.70
C ARG A 111 -8.18 15.94 10.92
N ALA A 112 -8.74 15.98 12.09
CA ALA A 112 -8.01 15.64 13.33
C ALA A 112 -7.49 14.19 13.30
N LEU A 113 -8.28 13.26 12.77
CA LEU A 113 -7.86 11.87 12.60
C LEU A 113 -6.69 11.77 11.63
N ILE A 114 -6.75 12.43 10.46
CA ILE A 114 -5.66 12.44 9.47
C ILE A 114 -4.38 12.96 10.12
N ASP A 115 -4.44 14.12 10.81
CA ASP A 115 -3.28 14.70 11.48
C ASP A 115 -2.70 13.75 12.53
N HIS A 116 -3.56 13.10 13.32
CA HIS A 116 -3.14 12.11 14.31
C HIS A 116 -2.44 10.90 13.67
N LEU A 117 -3.01 10.33 12.60
CA LEU A 117 -2.44 9.15 11.94
C LEU A 117 -1.09 9.45 11.28
N LEU A 118 -0.89 10.65 10.72
CA LEU A 118 0.37 11.05 10.12
C LEU A 118 1.53 11.16 11.13
N GLU A 119 1.23 11.28 12.43
CA GLU A 119 2.23 11.35 13.50
C GLU A 119 2.46 10.01 14.22
N ARG A 120 1.69 8.97 13.91
CA ARG A 120 1.88 7.65 14.52
C ARG A 120 3.13 6.96 13.98
N GLU A 121 3.78 6.13 14.82
CA GLU A 121 4.97 5.33 14.42
C GLU A 121 4.66 4.40 13.26
N GLU A 122 3.45 3.83 13.22
CA GLU A 122 3.02 2.93 12.14
C GLU A 122 2.99 3.62 10.77
N PHE A 123 2.88 4.95 10.71
CA PHE A 123 3.06 5.69 9.46
C PHE A 123 4.44 5.44 8.87
N ALA A 124 5.48 5.53 9.69
CA ALA A 124 6.85 5.29 9.24
C ALA A 124 7.06 3.82 8.84
N ASP A 125 6.49 2.86 9.57
CA ASP A 125 6.60 1.43 9.27
C ASP A 125 5.95 1.10 7.93
N TYR A 126 4.70 1.53 7.74
CA TYR A 126 3.93 1.25 6.53
C TYR A 126 4.56 1.87 5.28
N TRP A 127 4.97 3.13 5.37
CA TRP A 127 5.59 3.79 4.22
C TRP A 127 7.04 3.36 3.98
N ALA A 128 7.77 2.92 5.01
CA ALA A 128 9.07 2.28 4.83
C ALA A 128 8.94 0.94 4.08
N MET A 129 7.86 0.18 4.31
CA MET A 129 7.55 -1.02 3.54
C MET A 129 7.36 -0.68 2.05
N LYS A 130 6.54 0.34 1.72
CA LYS A 130 6.29 0.79 0.34
C LYS A 130 7.57 1.32 -0.34
N TRP A 131 8.33 2.15 0.34
CA TRP A 131 9.63 2.62 -0.16
C TRP A 131 10.64 1.49 -0.28
N GLY A 132 10.59 0.50 0.59
CA GLY A 132 11.42 -0.71 0.51
C GLY A 132 11.19 -1.50 -0.78
N ASP A 133 9.98 -1.51 -1.31
CA ASP A 133 9.66 -2.13 -2.60
C ASP A 133 10.36 -1.38 -3.75
N LEU A 134 10.22 -0.05 -3.80
CA LEU A 134 10.83 0.79 -4.83
C LEU A 134 12.36 0.82 -4.77
N LEU A 135 12.90 0.83 -3.56
CA LEU A 135 14.34 0.89 -3.30
C LEU A 135 15.01 -0.49 -3.22
N ARG A 136 14.26 -1.57 -3.47
CA ARG A 136 14.74 -2.96 -3.57
C ARG A 136 15.44 -3.42 -2.31
N VAL A 137 14.84 -3.19 -1.13
CA VAL A 137 15.43 -3.61 0.15
C VAL A 137 15.29 -5.11 0.31
N LYS A 138 16.29 -5.87 -0.19
CA LYS A 138 16.30 -7.34 -0.19
C LYS A 138 17.71 -7.89 0.04
N ALA A 139 17.83 -8.78 1.03
CA ALA A 139 19.12 -9.36 1.41
C ALA A 139 19.59 -10.43 0.43
N GLU A 140 18.68 -11.20 -0.16
CA GLU A 140 18.95 -12.34 -1.02
C GLU A 140 19.05 -11.97 -2.52
N PHE A 141 19.37 -12.99 -3.31
CA PHE A 141 19.35 -12.90 -4.78
C PHE A 141 17.95 -12.44 -5.28
N PRO A 142 17.87 -11.61 -6.34
CA PRO A 142 18.95 -11.09 -7.18
C PRO A 142 19.64 -9.83 -6.64
N ILE A 143 19.16 -9.23 -5.58
CA ILE A 143 19.66 -7.95 -5.06
C ILE A 143 20.94 -8.10 -4.22
N ASN A 144 20.99 -9.08 -3.33
CA ASN A 144 22.18 -9.45 -2.55
C ASN A 144 22.72 -8.34 -1.62
N LEU A 145 21.84 -7.57 -0.97
CA LEU A 145 22.30 -6.56 0.01
C LEU A 145 22.97 -7.19 1.24
N TRP A 146 22.60 -8.41 1.62
CA TRP A 146 22.92 -9.06 2.89
C TRP A 146 22.13 -8.47 4.07
N PRO A 147 21.76 -9.28 5.11
CA PRO A 147 20.84 -8.83 6.16
C PRO A 147 21.24 -7.53 6.88
N ASN A 148 22.53 -7.39 7.22
CA ASN A 148 23.01 -6.20 7.93
C ASN A 148 22.78 -4.92 7.11
N ALA A 149 23.06 -4.97 5.82
CA ALA A 149 22.85 -3.84 4.92
C ALA A 149 21.36 -3.58 4.65
N ALA A 150 20.56 -4.63 4.43
CA ALA A 150 19.12 -4.51 4.23
C ALA A 150 18.44 -3.88 5.44
N GLN A 151 18.79 -4.32 6.67
CA GLN A 151 18.28 -3.76 7.91
C GLN A 151 18.72 -2.32 8.14
N ALA A 152 20.01 -2.00 7.86
CA ALA A 152 20.51 -0.63 7.98
C ALA A 152 19.80 0.30 6.99
N TYR A 153 19.59 -0.15 5.76
CA TYR A 153 18.92 0.60 4.71
C TYR A 153 17.44 0.84 5.04
N HIS A 154 16.71 -0.20 5.44
CA HIS A 154 15.32 -0.09 5.88
C HIS A 154 15.18 0.89 7.06
N ARG A 155 16.05 0.79 8.07
CA ARG A 155 16.03 1.67 9.24
C ARG A 155 16.22 3.14 8.83
N TRP A 156 17.18 3.43 7.94
CA TRP A 156 17.40 4.77 7.42
C TRP A 156 16.15 5.30 6.66
N ILE A 157 15.51 4.46 5.84
CA ILE A 157 14.27 4.81 5.15
C ILE A 157 13.18 5.15 6.17
N ARG A 158 12.94 4.25 7.13
CA ARG A 158 11.95 4.42 8.19
C ARG A 158 12.19 5.70 9.00
N ASP A 159 13.41 5.93 9.44
CA ASP A 159 13.77 7.11 10.23
C ASP A 159 13.65 8.42 9.42
N SER A 160 13.94 8.37 8.13
CA SER A 160 13.73 9.50 7.22
C SER A 160 12.24 9.87 7.09
N ILE A 161 11.37 8.86 6.98
CA ILE A 161 9.92 9.05 6.90
C ILE A 161 9.37 9.54 8.24
N ARG A 162 9.78 8.93 9.36
CA ARG A 162 9.39 9.32 10.71
C ARG A 162 9.73 10.78 10.99
N GLY A 163 10.96 11.17 10.65
CA GLY A 163 11.45 12.56 10.80
C GLY A 163 10.92 13.52 9.75
N ASN A 164 10.03 13.07 8.86
CA ASN A 164 9.51 13.87 7.74
C ASN A 164 10.62 14.57 6.95
N LYS A 165 11.72 13.83 6.64
CA LYS A 165 12.82 14.36 5.85
C LYS A 165 12.30 14.88 4.51
N PRO A 166 12.62 16.12 4.10
CA PRO A 166 12.24 16.64 2.80
C PRO A 166 12.66 15.69 1.67
N PHE A 167 11.76 15.44 0.72
CA PHE A 167 11.98 14.40 -0.30
C PHE A 167 13.17 14.71 -1.23
N ASP A 168 13.48 15.98 -1.45
CA ASP A 168 14.69 16.43 -2.17
C ASP A 168 15.97 16.03 -1.43
N GLN A 169 16.01 16.19 -0.10
CA GLN A 169 17.13 15.74 0.72
C GLN A 169 17.24 14.21 0.74
N PHE A 170 16.10 13.50 0.85
CA PHE A 170 16.05 12.05 0.78
C PHE A 170 16.64 11.53 -0.54
N ALA A 171 16.24 12.11 -1.66
CA ALA A 171 16.74 11.74 -2.99
C ALA A 171 18.22 12.08 -3.15
N ARG A 172 18.64 13.27 -2.69
CA ARG A 172 20.05 13.70 -2.72
C ARG A 172 20.94 12.72 -1.97
N GLU A 173 20.58 12.34 -0.74
CA GLU A 173 21.36 11.38 0.05
C GLU A 173 21.51 10.03 -0.66
N LEU A 174 20.46 9.51 -1.29
CA LEU A 174 20.52 8.27 -2.07
C LEU A 174 21.46 8.39 -3.28
N LEU A 175 21.48 9.54 -3.95
CA LEU A 175 22.25 9.76 -5.17
C LEU A 175 23.72 10.08 -4.92
N THR A 176 24.04 10.79 -3.82
CA THR A 176 25.39 11.37 -3.64
C THR A 176 26.20 10.73 -2.52
N SER A 177 25.58 9.89 -1.66
CA SER A 177 26.30 9.28 -0.54
C SER A 177 27.46 8.41 -1.00
N SER A 178 28.51 8.40 -0.18
CA SER A 178 29.69 7.55 -0.32
C SER A 178 30.04 6.93 1.04
N GLY A 179 30.54 5.71 1.07
CA GLY A 179 30.95 5.02 2.29
C GLY A 179 30.53 3.55 2.33
N SER A 180 30.64 2.96 3.51
CA SER A 180 30.31 1.56 3.77
C SER A 180 28.80 1.34 3.74
N ASN A 181 28.37 0.27 3.07
CA ASN A 181 26.97 -0.15 3.02
C ASN A 181 26.35 -0.47 4.40
N PHE A 182 27.17 -0.75 5.42
CA PHE A 182 26.70 -1.00 6.78
C PHE A 182 26.60 0.30 7.61
N ARG A 183 27.46 1.28 7.33
CA ARG A 183 27.63 2.49 8.15
C ARG A 183 27.03 3.75 7.52
N VAL A 184 26.90 3.76 6.19
CA VAL A 184 26.27 4.82 5.41
C VAL A 184 25.10 4.22 4.61
N PRO A 185 23.94 4.00 5.25
CA PRO A 185 22.86 3.22 4.67
C PRO A 185 22.38 3.68 3.28
N PRO A 186 22.33 4.98 2.92
CA PRO A 186 21.87 5.42 1.59
C PRO A 186 22.67 4.84 0.42
N VAL A 187 23.96 4.47 0.62
CA VAL A 187 24.77 3.87 -0.47
C VAL A 187 24.22 2.53 -0.94
N ASN A 188 23.33 1.89 -0.15
CA ASN A 188 22.67 0.67 -0.55
C ASN A 188 21.73 0.86 -1.74
N PHE A 189 21.35 2.08 -2.08
CA PHE A 189 20.67 2.39 -3.34
C PHE A 189 21.46 1.85 -4.55
N TYR A 190 22.77 2.14 -4.62
CA TYR A 190 23.63 1.63 -5.68
C TYR A 190 23.86 0.12 -5.59
N ARG A 191 23.92 -0.43 -4.38
CA ARG A 191 24.12 -1.86 -4.19
C ARG A 191 22.88 -2.69 -4.53
N ALA A 192 21.69 -2.12 -4.40
CA ALA A 192 20.42 -2.75 -4.76
C ALA A 192 20.17 -2.75 -6.28
N ILE A 193 21.05 -2.16 -7.07
CA ILE A 193 20.96 -2.18 -8.53
C ILE A 193 21.63 -3.46 -9.05
N GLN A 194 20.88 -4.28 -9.78
CA GLN A 194 21.40 -5.54 -10.34
C GLN A 194 22.46 -5.29 -11.41
N ASN A 195 22.15 -4.42 -12.37
CA ASN A 195 23.13 -3.98 -13.38
C ASN A 195 23.81 -2.69 -12.90
N ARG A 196 25.03 -2.82 -12.36
CA ARG A 196 25.81 -1.70 -11.80
C ARG A 196 26.66 -0.98 -12.84
N GLU A 197 26.51 -1.29 -14.12
CA GLU A 197 27.08 -0.47 -15.17
C GLU A 197 26.37 0.89 -15.22
N PRO A 198 27.01 1.95 -15.74
CA PRO A 198 26.45 3.30 -15.74
C PRO A 198 25.04 3.40 -16.31
N GLU A 199 24.73 2.66 -17.37
CA GLU A 199 23.42 2.60 -18.01
C GLU A 199 22.36 1.98 -17.09
N GLY A 200 22.69 0.89 -16.38
CA GLY A 200 21.79 0.24 -15.42
C GLY A 200 21.50 1.14 -14.22
N ILE A 201 22.52 1.88 -13.75
CA ILE A 201 22.33 2.89 -12.71
C ILE A 201 21.40 4.01 -13.22
N ALA A 202 21.64 4.53 -14.41
CA ALA A 202 20.84 5.58 -15.03
C ALA A 202 19.37 5.16 -15.19
N GLN A 203 19.11 3.94 -15.66
CA GLN A 203 17.76 3.37 -15.78
C GLN A 203 17.06 3.31 -14.42
N THR A 204 17.76 2.84 -13.39
CA THR A 204 17.23 2.75 -12.03
C THR A 204 16.91 4.13 -11.45
N VAL A 205 17.79 5.11 -11.63
CA VAL A 205 17.60 6.50 -11.19
C VAL A 205 16.39 7.13 -11.90
N ALA A 206 16.28 6.94 -13.21
CA ALA A 206 15.14 7.43 -14.00
C ALA A 206 13.82 6.81 -13.53
N LEU A 207 13.79 5.50 -13.29
CA LEU A 207 12.60 4.82 -12.77
C LEU A 207 12.21 5.34 -11.39
N THR A 208 13.16 5.39 -10.46
CA THR A 208 12.89 5.72 -9.06
C THR A 208 12.47 7.18 -8.88
N PHE A 209 13.21 8.13 -9.48
CA PHE A 209 13.04 9.56 -9.22
C PHE A 209 12.34 10.34 -10.33
N MET A 210 12.23 9.78 -11.53
CA MET A 210 11.56 10.44 -12.66
C MET A 210 10.29 9.70 -13.10
N GLY A 211 10.06 8.45 -12.63
CA GLY A 211 8.93 7.62 -13.07
C GLY A 211 9.01 7.21 -14.53
N VAL A 212 10.22 7.09 -15.07
CA VAL A 212 10.46 6.86 -16.50
C VAL A 212 11.21 5.57 -16.73
N ARG A 213 10.74 4.77 -17.68
CA ARG A 213 11.41 3.56 -18.16
C ARG A 213 12.46 3.93 -19.22
N ALA A 214 13.66 4.31 -18.74
CA ALA A 214 14.72 4.82 -19.58
C ALA A 214 15.35 3.78 -20.50
N GLU A 215 15.10 2.48 -20.29
CA GLU A 215 15.47 1.41 -21.24
C GLU A 215 14.78 1.55 -22.60
N LYS A 216 13.70 2.32 -22.67
CA LYS A 216 12.99 2.64 -23.92
C LYS A 216 13.49 3.92 -24.60
N TRP A 217 14.46 4.61 -24.01
CA TRP A 217 15.00 5.84 -24.60
C TRP A 217 15.95 5.56 -25.76
N PRO A 218 16.15 6.53 -26.67
CA PRO A 218 17.26 6.49 -27.61
C PRO A 218 18.60 6.31 -26.90
N ALA A 219 19.49 5.50 -27.47
CA ALA A 219 20.77 5.13 -26.85
C ALA A 219 21.60 6.35 -26.42
N GLU A 220 21.67 7.39 -27.29
CA GLU A 220 22.40 8.64 -26.98
C GLU A 220 21.87 9.34 -25.71
N LYS A 221 20.55 9.37 -25.53
CA LYS A 221 19.92 9.98 -24.35
C LYS A 221 20.24 9.19 -23.08
N LEU A 222 20.20 7.85 -23.16
CA LEU A 222 20.56 6.99 -22.04
C LEU A 222 22.05 7.11 -21.70
N THR A 223 22.93 7.10 -22.70
CA THR A 223 24.38 7.27 -22.52
C THR A 223 24.71 8.62 -21.89
N GLY A 224 24.04 9.70 -22.31
CA GLY A 224 24.21 11.02 -21.70
C GLY A 224 23.85 11.05 -20.21
N LEU A 225 22.74 10.39 -19.82
CA LEU A 225 22.36 10.24 -18.41
C LEU A 225 23.35 9.32 -17.68
N ALA A 226 23.77 8.21 -18.27
CA ALA A 226 24.68 7.23 -17.69
C ALA A 226 26.04 7.85 -17.34
N ALA A 227 26.48 8.85 -18.09
CA ALA A 227 27.75 9.55 -17.86
C ALA A 227 27.85 10.22 -16.49
N PHE A 228 26.73 10.60 -15.86
CA PHE A 228 26.72 11.11 -14.48
C PHE A 228 27.08 10.04 -13.44
N PHE A 229 26.95 8.77 -13.77
CA PHE A 229 27.17 7.63 -12.88
C PHE A 229 28.42 6.82 -13.26
N ALA A 230 29.11 7.19 -14.32
CA ALA A 230 30.29 6.47 -14.82
C ALA A 230 31.45 6.41 -13.81
N THR A 231 31.52 7.39 -12.90
CA THR A 231 32.53 7.50 -11.83
C THR A 231 32.14 6.82 -10.53
N VAL A 232 31.00 6.12 -10.46
CA VAL A 232 30.63 5.36 -9.25
C VAL A 232 31.54 4.14 -9.14
N GLY A 233 32.38 4.14 -8.11
CA GLY A 233 33.27 3.05 -7.74
C GLY A 233 32.72 2.20 -6.61
N ALA A 234 33.12 0.96 -6.57
CA ALA A 234 32.82 0.03 -5.48
C ALA A 234 34.06 -0.79 -5.14
N LYS A 235 34.33 -0.99 -3.85
CA LYS A 235 35.40 -1.86 -3.37
C LYS A 235 34.98 -2.65 -2.15
N SER A 236 35.30 -3.94 -2.13
CA SER A 236 35.14 -4.80 -0.94
C SER A 236 36.16 -4.44 0.13
N THR A 237 35.82 -4.70 1.37
CA THR A 237 36.72 -4.60 2.53
C THR A 237 37.10 -5.98 3.05
N SER A 238 37.83 -6.02 4.16
CA SER A 238 38.09 -7.29 4.88
C SER A 238 36.89 -7.81 5.66
N GLU A 239 35.88 -6.97 5.89
CA GLU A 239 34.65 -7.37 6.57
C GLU A 239 33.73 -8.11 5.59
N TRP A 240 33.13 -9.22 6.05
CA TRP A 240 32.28 -10.07 5.23
C TRP A 240 31.07 -9.30 4.67
N LYS A 241 30.95 -9.29 3.35
CA LYS A 241 29.86 -8.57 2.63
C LYS A 241 29.84 -7.05 2.80
N GLU A 242 30.85 -6.48 3.43
CA GLU A 242 31.02 -5.02 3.41
C GLU A 242 31.58 -4.56 2.08
N GLU A 243 30.98 -3.52 1.54
CA GLU A 243 31.40 -2.86 0.30
C GLU A 243 31.32 -1.33 0.48
N ILE A 244 32.33 -0.64 0.01
CA ILE A 244 32.39 0.82 0.02
C ILE A 244 32.02 1.33 -1.35
N ILE A 245 31.00 2.18 -1.44
CA ILE A 245 30.64 2.92 -2.64
C ILE A 245 31.28 4.31 -2.56
N PHE A 246 31.89 4.77 -3.63
CA PHE A 246 32.59 6.05 -3.63
C PHE A 246 32.64 6.69 -5.02
N PHE A 247 32.97 7.98 -5.06
CA PHE A 247 33.33 8.69 -6.27
C PHE A 247 34.76 8.31 -6.68
N ASP A 248 34.92 7.74 -7.86
CA ASP A 248 36.22 7.35 -8.44
C ASP A 248 36.52 8.14 -9.71
N PRO A 249 37.23 9.29 -9.61
CA PRO A 249 37.59 10.10 -10.77
C PRO A 249 38.60 9.41 -11.71
N LYS A 250 39.25 8.33 -11.25
CA LYS A 250 40.23 7.54 -12.00
C LYS A 250 39.67 6.28 -12.62
N LYS A 251 38.36 6.02 -12.44
CA LYS A 251 37.74 4.82 -13.01
C LYS A 251 37.96 4.80 -14.53
N PRO A 252 38.43 3.66 -15.10
CA PRO A 252 38.66 3.54 -16.54
C PRO A 252 37.37 3.89 -17.31
N ASN A 253 37.56 4.60 -18.44
CA ASN A 253 36.47 5.03 -19.34
C ASN A 253 35.42 5.99 -18.71
N ALA A 254 35.54 6.37 -17.43
CA ALA A 254 34.58 7.26 -16.79
C ALA A 254 34.42 8.63 -17.48
N ARG A 255 35.46 9.08 -18.19
CA ARG A 255 35.49 10.36 -18.92
C ARG A 255 35.25 10.20 -20.44
N SER A 256 34.96 9.00 -20.92
CA SER A 256 34.71 8.75 -22.36
C SER A 256 33.36 9.31 -22.82
N PHE A 257 32.47 9.62 -21.90
CA PHE A 257 31.13 10.12 -22.19
C PHE A 257 30.91 11.49 -21.57
N THR A 258 30.30 12.39 -22.34
CA THR A 258 29.89 13.71 -21.86
C THR A 258 28.55 13.61 -21.16
N PRO A 259 28.42 14.03 -19.88
CA PRO A 259 27.14 14.05 -19.19
C PRO A 259 26.16 15.02 -19.85
N VAL A 260 25.00 14.48 -20.24
CA VAL A 260 23.90 15.25 -20.83
C VAL A 260 22.63 14.97 -20.04
N PHE A 261 22.00 16.02 -19.56
CA PHE A 261 20.71 15.89 -18.86
C PHE A 261 19.62 15.37 -19.82
N PRO A 262 18.61 14.66 -19.31
CA PRO A 262 17.48 14.18 -20.11
C PRO A 262 16.74 15.25 -20.93
N THR A 263 16.94 16.52 -20.58
CA THR A 263 16.46 17.70 -21.35
C THR A 263 17.30 18.05 -22.58
N GLY A 264 18.43 17.36 -22.82
CA GLY A 264 19.36 17.64 -23.91
C GLY A 264 20.45 18.67 -23.59
N ILE A 265 20.48 19.20 -22.38
CA ILE A 265 21.49 20.19 -21.97
C ILE A 265 22.75 19.47 -21.49
N THR A 266 23.90 19.82 -22.05
CA THR A 266 25.20 19.29 -21.60
C THR A 266 25.57 19.86 -20.23
N ALA A 267 25.94 18.99 -19.29
CA ALA A 267 26.38 19.39 -17.97
C ALA A 267 27.79 20.00 -18.02
N LYS A 268 28.01 21.05 -17.22
CA LYS A 268 29.34 21.63 -16.99
C LYS A 268 29.92 21.02 -15.73
N LEU A 269 30.99 20.27 -15.85
CA LEU A 269 31.68 19.61 -14.75
C LEU A 269 33.07 20.21 -14.57
N SER A 270 33.46 20.45 -13.32
CA SER A 270 34.86 20.70 -12.94
C SER A 270 35.62 19.36 -12.86
N VAL A 271 36.97 19.43 -12.93
CA VAL A 271 37.81 18.22 -13.03
C VAL A 271 37.64 17.26 -11.86
N ASP A 272 37.46 17.78 -10.64
CA ASP A 272 37.35 16.99 -9.41
C ASP A 272 35.92 16.97 -8.83
N GLN A 273 34.93 17.43 -9.60
CA GLN A 273 33.54 17.44 -9.18
C GLN A 273 32.90 16.09 -9.36
N ASP A 274 32.18 15.62 -8.34
CA ASP A 274 31.36 14.41 -8.44
C ASP A 274 30.15 14.66 -9.37
N PRO A 275 30.04 13.99 -10.51
CA PRO A 275 28.93 14.20 -11.44
C PRO A 275 27.56 13.89 -10.83
N ARG A 276 27.51 13.02 -9.81
CA ARG A 276 26.27 12.68 -9.09
C ARG A 276 25.67 13.87 -8.37
N GLU A 277 26.51 14.75 -7.82
CA GLU A 277 26.05 15.99 -7.15
C GLU A 277 25.42 16.95 -8.16
N VAL A 278 26.05 17.12 -9.32
CA VAL A 278 25.51 17.97 -10.41
C VAL A 278 24.19 17.42 -10.94
N PHE A 279 24.07 16.10 -11.06
CA PHE A 279 22.82 15.47 -11.44
C PHE A 279 21.75 15.65 -10.35
N ALA A 280 22.10 15.46 -9.08
CA ALA A 280 21.16 15.62 -7.95
C ALA A 280 20.65 17.07 -7.87
N ASP A 281 21.53 18.07 -8.04
CA ASP A 281 21.14 19.49 -8.08
C ASP A 281 20.14 19.78 -9.20
N TRP A 282 20.40 19.26 -10.39
CA TRP A 282 19.47 19.38 -11.53
C TRP A 282 18.15 18.66 -11.27
N LEU A 283 18.19 17.46 -10.69
CA LEU A 283 16.99 16.64 -10.47
C LEU A 283 16.01 17.30 -9.49
N ILE A 284 16.54 17.84 -8.37
CA ILE A 284 15.73 18.45 -7.31
C ILE A 284 15.38 19.92 -7.58
N ASP A 285 15.87 20.51 -8.67
CA ASP A 285 15.51 21.88 -9.04
C ASP A 285 13.98 21.99 -9.23
N PRO A 286 13.32 23.01 -8.65
CA PRO A 286 11.88 23.21 -8.78
C PRO A 286 11.36 23.26 -10.22
N LYS A 287 12.23 23.56 -11.18
CA LYS A 287 11.90 23.58 -12.62
C LYS A 287 12.09 22.23 -13.31
N ASN A 288 12.56 21.20 -12.58
CA ASN A 288 12.73 19.87 -13.15
C ASN A 288 11.37 19.29 -13.52
N PRO A 289 11.16 18.79 -14.76
CA PRO A 289 9.84 18.38 -15.22
C PRO A 289 9.39 16.99 -14.71
N TRP A 290 10.24 16.26 -13.98
CA TRP A 290 9.96 14.89 -13.54
C TRP A 290 9.89 14.72 -12.04
N PHE A 291 10.78 15.34 -11.28
CA PHE A 291 10.98 14.99 -9.87
C PHE A 291 9.73 15.20 -9.00
N ALA A 292 9.22 16.42 -8.95
CA ALA A 292 8.02 16.73 -8.19
C ALA A 292 6.78 16.02 -8.79
N ARG A 293 6.71 15.95 -10.12
CA ARG A 293 5.65 15.25 -10.86
C ARG A 293 5.58 13.77 -10.51
N ASN A 294 6.71 13.07 -10.55
CA ASN A 294 6.78 11.65 -10.25
C ASN A 294 6.26 11.35 -8.86
N ILE A 295 6.79 12.02 -7.83
CA ILE A 295 6.40 11.72 -6.46
C ILE A 295 4.96 12.15 -6.16
N ALA A 296 4.50 13.28 -6.70
CA ALA A 296 3.10 13.70 -6.56
C ALA A 296 2.14 12.70 -7.19
N ASN A 297 2.43 12.22 -8.41
CA ASN A 297 1.66 11.19 -9.09
C ASN A 297 1.68 9.86 -8.33
N ARG A 298 2.81 9.48 -7.75
CA ARG A 298 2.99 8.24 -7.00
C ARG A 298 2.23 8.26 -5.67
N VAL A 299 2.31 9.34 -4.90
CA VAL A 299 1.53 9.50 -3.66
C VAL A 299 0.03 9.47 -3.95
N TRP A 300 -0.39 10.14 -5.01
CA TRP A 300 -1.79 10.07 -5.48
C TRP A 300 -2.20 8.62 -5.82
N SER A 301 -1.37 7.89 -6.56
CA SER A 301 -1.60 6.49 -6.91
C SER A 301 -1.67 5.57 -5.69
N TRP A 302 -0.82 5.76 -4.70
CA TRP A 302 -0.85 4.99 -3.46
C TRP A 302 -2.14 5.17 -2.67
N LEU A 303 -2.69 6.38 -2.66
CA LEU A 303 -3.94 6.68 -1.95
C LEU A 303 -5.20 6.34 -2.74
N LEU A 304 -5.16 6.47 -4.08
CA LEU A 304 -6.31 6.32 -4.97
C LEU A 304 -6.13 5.20 -6.02
N GLU A 305 -5.18 4.26 -5.80
CA GLU A 305 -4.89 3.07 -6.63
C GLU A 305 -4.45 3.38 -8.07
N ARG A 306 -4.77 4.54 -8.57
CA ARG A 306 -4.48 4.95 -9.94
C ARG A 306 -3.76 6.29 -9.96
N GLY A 307 -2.64 6.37 -10.68
CA GLY A 307 -1.97 7.64 -10.94
C GLY A 307 -2.81 8.57 -11.82
N ILE A 308 -2.60 9.85 -11.71
CA ILE A 308 -3.11 10.86 -12.66
C ILE A 308 -2.45 10.60 -14.03
N ILE A 309 -1.17 10.24 -14.03
CA ILE A 309 -0.52 9.50 -15.12
C ILE A 309 -0.51 8.02 -14.71
N HIS A 310 -1.12 7.18 -15.50
CA HIS A 310 -1.21 5.75 -15.23
C HIS A 310 -0.54 4.95 -16.36
N GLU A 311 0.42 4.09 -16.05
CA GLU A 311 1.06 3.60 -14.84
C GLU A 311 2.01 4.66 -14.21
N PRO A 312 2.19 4.68 -12.86
CA PRO A 312 3.09 5.66 -12.23
C PRO A 312 4.56 5.57 -12.70
N ASP A 313 5.00 4.40 -13.14
CA ASP A 313 6.35 4.14 -13.64
C ASP A 313 6.51 4.39 -15.15
N ASP A 314 5.55 5.04 -15.80
CA ASP A 314 5.54 5.23 -17.26
C ASP A 314 5.20 6.68 -17.64
N ILE A 315 5.92 7.63 -17.03
CA ILE A 315 5.80 9.07 -17.35
C ILE A 315 6.50 9.33 -18.68
N ARG A 316 5.72 9.61 -19.73
CA ARG A 316 6.19 9.89 -21.09
C ARG A 316 5.21 10.77 -21.86
N ALA A 317 5.66 11.37 -22.96
CA ALA A 317 4.86 12.35 -23.71
C ALA A 317 3.55 11.78 -24.29
N ASP A 318 3.55 10.52 -24.68
CA ASP A 318 2.39 9.81 -25.26
C ASP A 318 1.53 9.08 -24.19
N ASN A 319 1.82 9.27 -22.91
CA ASN A 319 1.00 8.87 -21.78
C ASN A 319 0.61 10.11 -20.95
N PRO A 320 -0.31 10.96 -21.43
CA PRO A 320 -0.64 12.21 -20.77
C PRO A 320 -1.43 12.00 -19.49
N PRO A 321 -1.36 12.93 -18.53
CA PRO A 321 -2.17 12.89 -17.32
C PRO A 321 -3.67 13.00 -17.65
N SER A 322 -4.50 12.20 -16.93
CA SER A 322 -5.95 12.27 -17.05
C SER A 322 -6.52 13.65 -16.64
N ASN A 323 -5.84 14.34 -15.73
CA ASN A 323 -6.15 15.70 -15.29
C ASN A 323 -4.85 16.50 -15.12
N PRO A 324 -4.37 17.21 -16.16
CA PRO A 324 -3.11 17.96 -16.12
C PRO A 324 -3.09 19.07 -15.08
N GLU A 325 -4.22 19.75 -14.89
CA GLU A 325 -4.34 20.84 -13.92
C GLU A 325 -4.23 20.34 -12.49
N LEU A 326 -4.79 19.17 -12.19
CA LEU A 326 -4.68 18.51 -10.90
C LEU A 326 -3.24 18.11 -10.60
N LEU A 327 -2.54 17.50 -11.55
CA LEU A 327 -1.15 17.10 -11.36
C LEU A 327 -0.26 18.32 -11.15
N ALA A 328 -0.43 19.37 -11.95
CA ALA A 328 0.31 20.63 -11.78
C ALA A 328 0.04 21.30 -10.42
N CYS A 329 -1.19 21.21 -9.91
CA CYS A 329 -1.53 21.68 -8.57
C CYS A 329 -0.76 20.92 -7.48
N LEU A 330 -0.70 19.59 -7.56
CA LEU A 330 0.02 18.77 -6.59
C LEU A 330 1.55 18.99 -6.66
N GLU A 331 2.09 19.15 -7.87
CA GLU A 331 3.50 19.53 -8.07
C GLU A 331 3.82 20.88 -7.39
N TYR A 332 2.98 21.88 -7.61
CA TYR A 332 3.13 23.22 -7.04
C TYR A 332 3.07 23.19 -5.50
N GLU A 333 2.07 22.50 -4.94
CA GLU A 333 1.91 22.36 -3.49
C GLU A 333 3.12 21.68 -2.85
N LEU A 334 3.65 20.62 -3.46
CA LEU A 334 4.83 19.93 -2.97
C LEU A 334 6.08 20.82 -2.98
N ILE A 335 6.33 21.53 -4.09
CA ILE A 335 7.47 22.43 -4.23
C ILE A 335 7.36 23.58 -3.21
N THR A 336 6.18 24.18 -3.08
CA THR A 336 5.92 25.28 -2.15
C THR A 336 6.11 24.86 -0.69
N ALA A 337 5.72 23.62 -0.36
CA ALA A 337 5.93 23.01 0.94
C ALA A 337 7.36 22.47 1.14
N LYS A 338 8.33 22.83 0.27
CA LYS A 338 9.74 22.38 0.36
C LYS A 338 9.87 20.86 0.40
N HIS A 339 9.13 20.18 -0.46
CA HIS A 339 9.11 18.74 -0.62
C HIS A 339 8.68 17.94 0.64
N ASP A 340 7.84 18.55 1.49
CA ASP A 340 7.20 17.91 2.64
C ASP A 340 6.14 16.90 2.16
N LEU A 341 6.44 15.60 2.27
CA LEU A 341 5.50 14.55 1.86
C LEU A 341 4.29 14.44 2.79
N LYS A 342 4.43 14.67 4.10
CA LYS A 342 3.27 14.67 5.02
C LYS A 342 2.28 15.79 4.66
N HIS A 343 2.77 16.94 4.18
CA HIS A 343 1.89 17.99 3.65
C HIS A 343 1.08 17.49 2.45
N LEU A 344 1.72 16.81 1.51
CA LEU A 344 1.05 16.26 0.34
C LEU A 344 0.00 15.19 0.71
N TYR A 345 0.35 14.25 1.59
CA TYR A 345 -0.61 13.28 2.14
C TYR A 345 -1.80 13.99 2.79
N ARG A 346 -1.55 14.94 3.67
CA ARG A 346 -2.59 15.73 4.36
C ARG A 346 -3.53 16.43 3.39
N LEU A 347 -2.97 17.01 2.33
CA LEU A 347 -3.75 17.72 1.31
C LEU A 347 -4.70 16.77 0.57
N ILE A 348 -4.22 15.61 0.11
CA ILE A 348 -5.01 14.62 -0.62
C ILE A 348 -6.07 13.99 0.29
N LEU A 349 -5.70 13.54 1.48
CA LEU A 349 -6.59 12.86 2.43
C LEU A 349 -7.75 13.75 2.91
N ASN A 350 -7.52 15.07 3.02
CA ASN A 350 -8.55 16.04 3.39
C ASN A 350 -9.47 16.43 2.21
N SER A 351 -9.13 16.08 0.97
CA SER A 351 -10.01 16.38 -0.18
C SER A 351 -11.30 15.54 -0.11
N GLN A 352 -12.39 16.09 -0.61
CA GLN A 352 -13.63 15.32 -0.78
C GLN A 352 -13.50 14.25 -1.85
N THR A 353 -12.61 14.42 -2.81
CA THR A 353 -12.26 13.42 -3.82
C THR A 353 -11.77 12.11 -3.16
N TYR A 354 -10.88 12.18 -2.17
CA TYR A 354 -10.47 11.01 -1.39
C TYR A 354 -11.61 10.45 -0.52
N GLN A 355 -12.50 11.32 -0.06
CA GLN A 355 -13.61 10.97 0.85
C GLN A 355 -14.87 10.51 0.11
N LEU A 356 -14.86 10.38 -1.20
CA LEU A 356 -15.97 9.79 -1.96
C LEU A 356 -16.20 8.33 -1.52
N ALA A 357 -17.44 7.88 -1.61
CA ALA A 357 -17.79 6.47 -1.43
C ALA A 357 -17.25 5.63 -2.61
N CYS A 358 -17.11 4.33 -2.39
CA CYS A 358 -16.73 3.39 -3.43
C CYS A 358 -17.91 2.96 -4.33
N VAL A 359 -19.12 3.46 -4.08
CA VAL A 359 -20.32 3.15 -4.85
C VAL A 359 -20.45 4.19 -5.99
N PRO A 360 -20.19 3.81 -7.26
CA PRO A 360 -20.28 4.73 -8.37
C PRO A 360 -21.74 5.13 -8.65
N ARG A 361 -21.96 6.34 -9.14
CA ARG A 361 -23.29 6.85 -9.53
C ARG A 361 -23.58 6.76 -11.03
N GLY A 362 -22.89 5.91 -11.73
CA GLY A 362 -23.07 5.68 -13.17
C GLY A 362 -22.10 4.60 -13.66
N ASP A 363 -22.28 4.22 -14.89
CA ASP A 363 -21.56 3.15 -15.57
C ASP A 363 -20.58 3.63 -16.64
N LYS A 364 -20.29 4.95 -16.68
CA LYS A 364 -19.35 5.51 -17.65
C LYS A 364 -17.95 4.92 -17.45
N PRO A 365 -17.33 4.36 -18.49
CA PRO A 365 -16.00 3.74 -18.39
C PRO A 365 -14.90 4.70 -17.90
N GLU A 366 -15.04 5.98 -18.20
CA GLU A 366 -14.08 7.03 -17.84
C GLU A 366 -14.17 7.45 -16.36
N ALA A 367 -15.23 7.05 -15.65
CA ALA A 367 -15.49 7.49 -14.27
C ALA A 367 -14.33 7.12 -13.34
N ALA A 368 -13.85 5.87 -13.41
CA ALA A 368 -12.73 5.39 -12.59
C ALA A 368 -11.42 6.11 -12.92
N ALA A 369 -11.16 6.40 -14.20
CA ALA A 369 -9.95 7.10 -14.62
C ALA A 369 -9.93 8.58 -14.21
N ASN A 370 -11.08 9.15 -13.86
CA ASN A 370 -11.26 10.54 -13.44
C ASN A 370 -11.68 10.67 -11.97
N PHE A 371 -11.50 9.62 -11.16
CA PHE A 371 -11.69 9.65 -9.69
C PHE A 371 -13.11 10.02 -9.25
N ALA A 372 -14.13 9.58 -10.01
CA ALA A 372 -15.53 9.85 -9.69
C ALA A 372 -16.05 9.10 -8.45
N SER A 373 -15.32 8.10 -7.97
CA SER A 373 -15.56 7.35 -6.74
C SER A 373 -14.23 6.88 -6.17
N TYR A 374 -14.19 6.53 -4.88
CA TYR A 374 -13.02 5.87 -4.30
C TYR A 374 -12.87 4.46 -4.87
N PRO A 375 -11.69 4.03 -5.30
CA PRO A 375 -11.50 2.71 -5.89
C PRO A 375 -11.59 1.60 -4.83
N LEU A 376 -12.33 0.55 -5.18
CA LEU A 376 -12.41 -0.66 -4.36
C LEU A 376 -11.17 -1.51 -4.61
N ARG A 377 -10.26 -1.61 -3.64
CA ARG A 377 -9.01 -2.35 -3.76
C ARG A 377 -8.77 -3.30 -2.61
N ARG A 378 -8.18 -4.44 -2.90
CA ARG A 378 -7.82 -5.42 -1.89
C ARG A 378 -6.74 -4.90 -0.95
N LEU A 379 -6.75 -5.37 0.30
CA LEU A 379 -5.68 -5.11 1.25
C LEU A 379 -4.35 -5.70 0.75
N ASP A 380 -3.25 -4.99 0.98
CA ASP A 380 -1.90 -5.54 0.80
C ASP A 380 -1.71 -6.80 1.65
N ALA A 381 -0.88 -7.72 1.19
CA ALA A 381 -0.64 -9.00 1.88
C ALA A 381 -0.23 -8.80 3.35
N GLU A 382 0.66 -7.85 3.59
CA GLU A 382 1.17 -7.51 4.92
C GLU A 382 0.07 -6.93 5.81
N VAL A 383 -0.72 -6.00 5.28
CA VAL A 383 -1.84 -5.38 6.00
C VAL A 383 -2.91 -6.42 6.34
N LEU A 384 -3.19 -7.36 5.42
CA LEU A 384 -4.18 -8.39 5.63
C LEU A 384 -3.76 -9.38 6.72
N ILE A 385 -2.52 -9.88 6.69
CA ILE A 385 -2.06 -10.83 7.72
C ILE A 385 -1.95 -10.16 9.08
N ASP A 386 -1.50 -8.90 9.16
CA ASP A 386 -1.45 -8.14 10.40
C ASP A 386 -2.84 -7.88 10.97
N ALA A 387 -3.83 -7.58 10.13
CA ALA A 387 -5.23 -7.45 10.55
C ALA A 387 -5.77 -8.78 11.10
N LEU A 388 -5.51 -9.91 10.41
CA LEU A 388 -5.88 -11.25 10.88
C LEU A 388 -5.23 -11.59 12.22
N ASN A 389 -3.92 -11.36 12.36
CA ASN A 389 -3.18 -11.59 13.61
C ASN A 389 -3.73 -10.76 14.76
N ARG A 390 -3.95 -9.47 14.54
CA ARG A 390 -4.50 -8.56 15.55
C ARG A 390 -5.89 -8.99 16.02
N LEU A 391 -6.78 -9.34 15.10
CA LEU A 391 -8.15 -9.74 15.41
C LEU A 391 -8.22 -11.08 16.14
N THR A 392 -7.36 -12.02 15.75
CA THR A 392 -7.34 -13.36 16.35
C THR A 392 -6.45 -13.41 17.63
N GLY A 393 -5.56 -12.44 17.81
CA GLY A 393 -4.55 -12.44 18.88
C GLY A 393 -3.50 -13.53 18.66
N THR A 394 -3.19 -13.84 17.40
CA THR A 394 -2.15 -14.80 16.99
C THR A 394 -1.00 -14.09 16.30
N THR A 395 0.08 -14.80 16.03
CA THR A 395 1.23 -14.32 15.27
C THR A 395 1.37 -15.07 13.95
N GLU A 396 2.19 -14.57 13.05
CA GLU A 396 2.59 -15.24 11.82
C GLU A 396 4.07 -15.63 11.92
N LYS A 397 4.41 -16.78 11.37
CA LYS A 397 5.80 -17.22 11.32
C LYS A 397 6.42 -16.83 9.99
N TYR A 398 7.41 -15.95 10.04
CA TYR A 398 8.20 -15.57 8.88
C TYR A 398 9.51 -16.38 8.84
N THR A 399 10.05 -16.55 7.64
CA THR A 399 11.30 -17.27 7.39
C THR A 399 12.17 -16.49 6.40
N SER A 400 13.48 -16.75 6.43
CA SER A 400 14.45 -16.28 5.43
C SER A 400 15.35 -17.45 5.05
N ALA A 401 15.83 -17.49 3.80
CA ALA A 401 16.83 -18.47 3.38
C ALA A 401 18.22 -18.18 3.98
N ILE A 402 18.45 -16.94 4.43
CA ILE A 402 19.65 -16.60 5.21
C ILE A 402 19.32 -16.80 6.69
N PRO A 403 19.83 -17.86 7.35
CA PRO A 403 19.43 -18.23 8.71
C PRO A 403 20.11 -17.35 9.79
N GLU A 404 19.73 -17.59 11.03
CA GLU A 404 20.47 -17.10 12.20
C GLU A 404 21.94 -17.58 12.16
N PRO A 405 22.88 -16.78 12.66
CA PRO A 405 22.67 -15.49 13.37
C PRO A 405 22.57 -14.27 12.45
N TYR A 406 22.56 -14.45 11.14
CA TYR A 406 22.59 -13.32 10.19
C TYR A 406 21.21 -12.65 10.03
N THR A 407 20.14 -13.45 10.05
CA THR A 407 18.77 -12.95 10.02
C THR A 407 18.06 -13.34 11.31
N PHE A 408 17.72 -12.35 12.13
CA PHE A 408 16.90 -12.52 13.31
C PHE A 408 15.50 -11.96 13.06
N ILE A 409 14.46 -12.75 13.32
CA ILE A 409 13.07 -12.40 13.10
C ILE A 409 12.34 -12.52 14.45
N PRO A 410 11.93 -11.40 15.07
CA PRO A 410 11.13 -11.44 16.30
C PRO A 410 9.79 -12.17 16.08
N GLU A 411 9.32 -12.94 17.06
CA GLU A 411 8.07 -13.71 16.96
C GLU A 411 6.83 -12.81 16.81
N GLU A 412 6.87 -11.61 17.40
CA GLU A 412 5.73 -10.67 17.40
C GLU A 412 5.85 -9.58 16.34
N VAL A 413 6.82 -9.68 15.41
CA VAL A 413 6.99 -8.66 14.36
C VAL A 413 5.77 -8.63 13.44
N ARG A 414 5.28 -7.43 13.14
CA ARG A 414 4.22 -7.24 12.15
C ARG A 414 4.78 -7.34 10.73
N ALA A 415 3.97 -7.79 9.79
CA ALA A 415 4.39 -7.91 8.40
C ALA A 415 4.79 -6.56 7.78
N ILE A 416 4.11 -5.47 8.15
CA ILE A 416 4.46 -4.12 7.67
C ILE A 416 5.80 -3.61 8.21
N GLU A 417 6.33 -4.20 9.29
CA GLU A 417 7.61 -3.86 9.91
C GLU A 417 8.79 -4.67 9.34
N LEU A 418 8.52 -5.68 8.50
CA LEU A 418 9.57 -6.54 7.97
C LEU A 418 10.59 -5.72 7.14
N PRO A 419 11.86 -5.69 7.58
CA PRO A 419 12.85 -4.79 6.98
C PRO A 419 13.35 -5.25 5.62
N ASP A 420 13.13 -6.51 5.26
CA ASP A 420 13.83 -7.20 4.19
C ASP A 420 12.82 -7.99 3.33
N GLY A 421 12.86 -7.81 2.02
CA GLY A 421 12.06 -8.56 1.06
C GLY A 421 12.28 -10.07 1.09
N SER A 422 13.43 -10.52 1.61
CA SER A 422 13.76 -11.93 1.75
C SER A 422 13.08 -12.61 2.95
N ILE A 423 12.60 -11.81 3.91
CA ILE A 423 11.85 -12.35 5.06
C ILE A 423 10.39 -12.47 4.65
N THR A 424 9.89 -13.70 4.49
CA THR A 424 8.57 -13.96 3.90
C THR A 424 7.82 -15.10 4.60
N SER A 425 6.58 -15.33 4.17
CA SER A 425 5.78 -16.52 4.48
C SER A 425 4.97 -16.91 3.25
N SER A 426 4.49 -18.16 3.22
CA SER A 426 3.61 -18.63 2.14
C SER A 426 2.35 -17.78 1.97
N PHE A 427 1.87 -17.17 3.06
CA PHE A 427 0.75 -16.23 3.00
C PHE A 427 1.12 -14.95 2.24
N LEU A 428 2.23 -14.31 2.60
CA LEU A 428 2.68 -13.07 1.97
C LEU A 428 2.92 -13.24 0.46
N GLU A 429 3.56 -14.34 0.06
CA GLU A 429 3.81 -14.67 -1.35
C GLU A 429 2.51 -14.91 -2.10
N MET A 430 1.61 -15.73 -1.54
CA MET A 430 0.31 -16.04 -2.15
C MET A 430 -0.54 -14.77 -2.33
N PHE A 431 -0.47 -13.82 -1.38
CA PHE A 431 -1.31 -12.63 -1.38
C PHE A 431 -0.70 -11.42 -2.10
N GLY A 432 0.44 -11.61 -2.79
CA GLY A 432 0.97 -10.67 -3.77
C GLY A 432 1.89 -9.60 -3.20
N ARG A 433 2.60 -9.91 -2.10
CA ARG A 433 3.70 -9.09 -1.61
C ARG A 433 4.72 -8.85 -2.72
N ALA A 434 5.28 -7.64 -2.79
CA ALA A 434 6.34 -7.32 -3.74
C ALA A 434 7.62 -8.14 -3.46
N ALA A 435 8.21 -8.69 -4.52
CA ALA A 435 9.48 -9.44 -4.44
C ALA A 435 10.69 -8.55 -4.18
N ARG A 436 10.57 -7.23 -4.41
CA ARG A 436 11.62 -6.21 -4.29
C ARG A 436 12.82 -6.44 -5.23
N ASP A 437 12.56 -6.97 -6.41
CA ASP A 437 13.60 -7.30 -7.39
C ASP A 437 13.84 -6.18 -8.41
N THR A 438 12.79 -5.54 -8.89
CA THR A 438 12.86 -4.56 -9.98
C THR A 438 12.65 -3.11 -9.52
N GLY A 439 11.94 -2.90 -8.41
CA GLY A 439 11.52 -1.60 -7.93
C GLY A 439 10.39 -0.96 -8.74
N LEU A 440 9.67 -1.76 -9.52
CA LEU A 440 8.44 -1.35 -10.20
C LEU A 440 7.26 -1.40 -9.23
N GLU A 441 6.34 -0.46 -9.34
CA GLU A 441 5.09 -0.47 -8.56
C GLU A 441 4.28 -1.75 -8.83
N SER A 442 4.33 -2.26 -10.05
CA SER A 442 3.61 -3.46 -10.50
C SER A 442 4.12 -4.78 -9.91
N GLU A 443 5.24 -4.80 -9.19
CA GLU A 443 5.68 -5.99 -8.44
C GLU A 443 4.71 -6.37 -7.32
N ARG A 444 4.04 -5.40 -6.74
CA ARG A 444 2.98 -5.64 -5.77
C ARG A 444 1.68 -5.96 -6.51
N ASN A 445 1.15 -7.15 -6.29
CA ASN A 445 -0.03 -7.62 -7.01
C ASN A 445 -1.18 -7.98 -6.07
N ASN A 446 -2.05 -7.02 -5.84
CA ASN A 446 -3.22 -7.19 -4.98
C ASN A 446 -4.46 -7.77 -5.72
N ARG A 447 -4.33 -8.20 -6.97
CA ARG A 447 -5.45 -8.78 -7.73
C ARG A 447 -5.90 -10.11 -7.13
N PRO A 448 -7.23 -10.30 -6.92
CA PRO A 448 -7.75 -11.54 -6.38
C PRO A 448 -7.45 -12.74 -7.27
N THR A 449 -7.09 -13.87 -6.66
CA THR A 449 -6.91 -15.16 -7.34
C THR A 449 -7.76 -16.24 -6.70
N ALA A 450 -8.06 -17.31 -7.45
CA ALA A 450 -8.79 -18.46 -6.92
C ALA A 450 -8.04 -19.13 -5.76
N ALA A 451 -6.71 -19.21 -5.82
CA ALA A 451 -5.89 -19.77 -4.75
C ALA A 451 -6.04 -19.01 -3.43
N GLN A 452 -6.05 -17.67 -3.51
CA GLN A 452 -6.26 -16.81 -2.34
C GLN A 452 -7.67 -16.98 -1.75
N ALA A 453 -8.70 -17.05 -2.59
CA ALA A 453 -10.07 -17.31 -2.14
C ALA A 453 -10.19 -18.68 -1.46
N LEU A 454 -9.62 -19.73 -2.04
CA LEU A 454 -9.61 -21.07 -1.43
C LEU A 454 -8.83 -21.09 -0.11
N HIS A 455 -7.72 -20.37 -0.01
CA HIS A 455 -6.97 -20.26 1.24
C HIS A 455 -7.79 -19.62 2.35
N LEU A 456 -8.47 -18.51 2.07
CA LEU A 456 -9.32 -17.83 3.05
C LEU A 456 -10.53 -18.70 3.46
N LEU A 457 -11.09 -19.46 2.53
CA LEU A 457 -12.26 -20.29 2.80
C LEU A 457 -11.92 -21.60 3.54
N ASN A 458 -10.81 -22.27 3.21
CA ASN A 458 -10.61 -23.68 3.58
C ASN A 458 -9.25 -23.99 4.23
N SER A 459 -8.34 -23.01 4.42
CA SER A 459 -7.01 -23.34 4.93
C SER A 459 -7.02 -23.65 6.43
N SER A 460 -6.24 -24.67 6.81
CA SER A 460 -5.96 -24.95 8.21
C SER A 460 -5.18 -23.80 8.91
N HIS A 461 -4.54 -22.94 8.14
CA HIS A 461 -3.87 -21.74 8.63
C HIS A 461 -4.88 -20.75 9.24
N LEU A 462 -5.91 -20.36 8.48
CA LEU A 462 -6.95 -19.47 8.97
C LEU A 462 -7.81 -20.14 10.06
N GLN A 463 -8.14 -21.41 9.87
CA GLN A 463 -8.94 -22.17 10.84
C GLN A 463 -8.27 -22.17 12.23
N ARG A 464 -6.97 -22.45 12.32
CA ARG A 464 -6.22 -22.41 13.60
C ARG A 464 -6.22 -21.03 14.24
N LYS A 465 -6.05 -19.96 13.44
CA LYS A 465 -6.13 -18.58 13.95
C LYS A 465 -7.51 -18.28 14.56
N LEU A 466 -8.58 -18.72 13.91
CA LEU A 466 -9.95 -18.55 14.41
C LEU A 466 -10.20 -19.34 15.70
N GLU A 467 -9.78 -20.60 15.75
CA GLU A 467 -9.94 -21.45 16.93
C GLU A 467 -9.17 -20.93 18.16
N GLN A 468 -8.04 -20.26 17.95
CA GLN A 468 -7.23 -19.63 18.99
C GLN A 468 -7.69 -18.22 19.36
N SER A 469 -8.65 -17.66 18.59
CA SER A 469 -9.03 -16.25 18.69
C SER A 469 -9.55 -15.88 20.07
N ARG A 470 -9.00 -14.77 20.62
CA ARG A 470 -9.52 -14.15 21.86
C ARG A 470 -10.96 -13.66 21.65
N MET A 471 -11.26 -13.15 20.47
CA MET A 471 -12.60 -12.63 20.13
C MET A 471 -13.63 -13.76 20.14
N VAL A 472 -13.33 -14.92 19.56
CA VAL A 472 -14.17 -16.10 19.63
C VAL A 472 -14.39 -16.53 21.10
N ARG A 473 -13.34 -16.52 21.92
CA ARG A 473 -13.44 -16.81 23.36
C ARG A 473 -14.37 -15.85 24.09
N THR A 474 -14.26 -14.55 23.82
CA THR A 474 -15.14 -13.54 24.43
C THR A 474 -16.61 -13.78 24.08
N LEU A 475 -16.91 -14.07 22.81
CA LEU A 475 -18.27 -14.39 22.37
C LEU A 475 -18.82 -15.68 23.04
N THR A 476 -17.98 -16.67 23.31
CA THR A 476 -18.40 -17.95 23.89
C THR A 476 -18.52 -17.96 25.41
N GLN A 477 -17.81 -17.05 26.10
CA GLN A 477 -17.84 -16.96 27.55
C GLN A 477 -18.98 -16.08 28.09
N SER A 478 -19.55 -15.24 27.24
CA SER A 478 -20.71 -14.41 27.60
C SER A 478 -21.95 -15.29 27.76
N LYS A 479 -22.53 -15.31 28.98
CA LYS A 479 -23.78 -16.06 29.25
C LYS A 479 -24.96 -15.50 28.46
N ASP A 480 -24.99 -14.19 28.28
CA ASP A 480 -25.96 -13.46 27.47
C ASP A 480 -25.20 -12.63 26.45
N ILE A 481 -25.54 -12.80 25.18
CA ILE A 481 -24.97 -12.01 24.10
C ILE A 481 -25.73 -10.70 24.00
N SER A 482 -25.26 -9.74 24.79
CA SER A 482 -25.84 -8.41 24.80
C SER A 482 -25.59 -7.66 23.49
N PRO A 483 -26.43 -6.67 23.15
CA PRO A 483 -26.19 -5.79 21.99
C PRO A 483 -24.79 -5.15 21.99
N GLU A 484 -24.23 -4.86 23.17
CA GLU A 484 -22.90 -4.27 23.33
C GLU A 484 -21.79 -5.23 22.86
N VAL A 485 -21.93 -6.53 23.16
CA VAL A 485 -20.99 -7.56 22.69
C VAL A 485 -21.02 -7.66 21.17
N ILE A 486 -22.20 -7.65 20.55
CA ILE A 486 -22.34 -7.66 19.09
C ILE A 486 -21.76 -6.38 18.47
N ASN A 487 -22.05 -5.22 19.05
CA ASN A 487 -21.49 -3.94 18.62
C ASN A 487 -19.96 -3.94 18.67
N GLY A 488 -19.38 -4.38 19.80
CA GLY A 488 -17.92 -4.48 19.96
C GLY A 488 -17.28 -5.42 18.93
N PHE A 489 -17.96 -6.52 18.60
CA PHE A 489 -17.51 -7.46 17.59
C PHE A 489 -17.46 -6.83 16.19
N TYR A 490 -18.54 -6.19 15.75
CA TYR A 490 -18.58 -5.50 14.45
C TYR A 490 -17.61 -4.33 14.38
N LEU A 491 -17.51 -3.52 15.44
CA LEU A 491 -16.55 -2.44 15.53
C LEU A 491 -15.10 -2.93 15.39
N THR A 492 -14.80 -4.08 15.99
CA THR A 492 -13.45 -4.67 15.94
C THR A 492 -13.11 -5.22 14.57
N VAL A 493 -14.05 -5.93 13.91
CA VAL A 493 -13.81 -6.60 12.62
C VAL A 493 -14.00 -5.64 11.45
N LEU A 494 -15.11 -4.89 11.42
CA LEU A 494 -15.54 -4.08 10.28
C LEU A 494 -15.44 -2.57 10.54
N SER A 495 -15.05 -2.16 11.76
CA SER A 495 -14.90 -0.75 12.17
C SER A 495 -16.21 0.05 12.07
N ARG A 496 -17.37 -0.63 12.17
CA ARG A 496 -18.69 -0.02 12.19
C ARG A 496 -19.65 -0.72 13.15
N PHE A 497 -20.74 -0.07 13.48
CA PHE A 497 -21.85 -0.73 14.16
C PHE A 497 -22.60 -1.68 13.20
N PRO A 498 -23.14 -2.80 13.71
CA PRO A 498 -24.01 -3.66 12.93
C PRO A 498 -25.34 -2.95 12.61
N THR A 499 -25.91 -3.28 11.47
CA THR A 499 -27.29 -2.91 11.14
C THR A 499 -28.29 -3.66 12.04
N ASP A 500 -29.54 -3.21 12.09
CA ASP A 500 -30.58 -3.89 12.87
C ASP A 500 -30.82 -5.32 12.37
N GLN A 501 -30.70 -5.53 11.06
CA GLN A 501 -30.82 -6.86 10.47
C GLN A 501 -29.67 -7.78 10.88
N GLU A 502 -28.43 -7.29 10.82
CA GLU A 502 -27.25 -8.02 11.26
C GLU A 502 -27.32 -8.36 12.75
N ARG A 503 -27.74 -7.42 13.61
CA ARG A 503 -27.96 -7.69 15.03
C ARG A 503 -28.94 -8.84 15.27
N LYS A 504 -30.08 -8.85 14.57
CA LYS A 504 -31.09 -9.93 14.68
C LYS A 504 -30.53 -11.27 14.25
N ILE A 505 -29.80 -11.31 13.10
CA ILE A 505 -29.19 -12.53 12.59
C ILE A 505 -28.17 -13.08 13.58
N VAL A 506 -27.24 -12.24 14.05
CA VAL A 506 -26.21 -12.65 15.01
C VAL A 506 -26.80 -13.12 16.32
N ALA A 507 -27.77 -12.39 16.87
CA ALA A 507 -28.46 -12.79 18.10
C ALA A 507 -29.14 -14.16 17.94
N SER A 508 -29.79 -14.43 16.80
CA SER A 508 -30.45 -15.72 16.56
C SER A 508 -29.44 -16.87 16.42
N GLN A 509 -28.29 -16.65 15.79
CA GLN A 509 -27.26 -17.67 15.58
C GLN A 509 -26.53 -18.04 16.87
N LEU A 510 -26.35 -17.09 17.76
CA LEU A 510 -25.61 -17.25 19.02
C LEU A 510 -26.46 -17.65 20.22
N GLN A 511 -27.79 -17.89 20.04
CA GLN A 511 -28.70 -18.34 21.12
C GLN A 511 -28.55 -19.82 21.53
N GLY A 512 -27.61 -20.55 20.94
CA GLY A 512 -27.32 -21.94 21.29
C GLY A 512 -26.60 -22.07 22.66
N GLN A 513 -26.51 -23.29 23.22
CA GLN A 513 -25.80 -23.56 24.47
C GLN A 513 -24.50 -24.36 24.25
N GLY A 514 -23.44 -24.05 25.00
CA GLY A 514 -22.23 -24.83 25.09
C GLY A 514 -21.39 -24.89 23.80
N TYR A 515 -21.03 -26.10 23.35
CA TYR A 515 -20.17 -26.34 22.18
C TYR A 515 -20.72 -25.68 20.90
N LYS A 516 -22.03 -25.67 20.73
CA LYS A 516 -22.70 -25.04 19.58
C LYS A 516 -22.47 -23.52 19.54
N ASN A 517 -22.35 -22.86 20.68
CA ASN A 517 -22.02 -21.43 20.73
C ASN A 517 -20.62 -21.13 20.21
N ARG A 518 -19.64 -22.00 20.50
CA ARG A 518 -18.29 -21.81 20.00
C ARG A 518 -18.21 -22.01 18.49
N GLU A 519 -18.86 -23.03 17.93
CA GLU A 519 -18.93 -23.22 16.48
C GLU A 519 -19.61 -22.02 15.82
N ALA A 520 -20.73 -21.56 16.32
CA ALA A 520 -21.42 -20.40 15.79
C ALA A 520 -20.55 -19.11 15.84
N ALA A 521 -19.79 -18.92 16.92
CA ALA A 521 -18.87 -17.78 17.04
C ALA A 521 -17.69 -17.88 16.05
N VAL A 522 -17.15 -19.07 15.82
CA VAL A 522 -16.12 -19.31 14.79
C VAL A 522 -16.69 -19.05 13.41
N ASP A 523 -17.87 -19.58 13.09
CA ASP A 523 -18.52 -19.42 11.80
C ASP A 523 -18.86 -17.95 11.52
N LEU A 524 -19.37 -17.22 12.50
CA LEU A 524 -19.62 -15.78 12.38
C LEU A 524 -18.33 -15.01 12.11
N THR A 525 -17.27 -15.28 12.88
CA THR A 525 -15.98 -14.64 12.70
C THR A 525 -15.42 -14.93 11.31
N TRP A 526 -15.47 -16.20 10.90
CA TRP A 526 -15.06 -16.64 9.58
C TRP A 526 -15.85 -15.92 8.47
N ALA A 527 -17.15 -15.80 8.60
CA ALA A 527 -18.02 -15.13 7.61
C ALA A 527 -17.65 -13.65 7.46
N LEU A 528 -17.43 -12.93 8.57
CA LEU A 528 -17.03 -11.52 8.52
C LEU A 528 -15.63 -11.33 7.95
N LEU A 529 -14.66 -12.17 8.31
CA LEU A 529 -13.29 -12.10 7.78
C LEU A 529 -13.22 -12.45 6.28
N ASN A 530 -14.17 -13.21 5.76
CA ASN A 530 -14.30 -13.51 4.33
C ASN A 530 -15.20 -12.52 3.58
N SER A 531 -15.78 -11.52 4.26
CA SER A 531 -16.60 -10.51 3.61
C SER A 531 -15.74 -9.56 2.74
N ALA A 532 -16.34 -9.06 1.66
CA ALA A 532 -15.68 -8.02 0.85
C ALA A 532 -15.35 -6.77 1.68
N GLU A 533 -16.19 -6.42 2.64
CA GLU A 533 -15.99 -5.29 3.55
C GLU A 533 -14.72 -5.43 4.41
N PHE A 534 -14.37 -6.64 4.82
CA PHE A 534 -13.12 -6.87 5.55
C PHE A 534 -11.90 -6.90 4.61
N LEU A 535 -12.01 -7.57 3.47
CA LEU A 535 -10.88 -7.87 2.58
C LEU A 535 -10.45 -6.70 1.70
N TYR A 536 -11.30 -5.67 1.55
CA TYR A 536 -11.05 -4.56 0.66
C TYR A 536 -11.02 -3.23 1.40
N ARG A 537 -10.28 -2.28 0.83
CA ARG A 537 -10.42 -0.85 1.12
C ARG A 537 -11.58 -0.32 0.31
N HIS A 538 -12.47 0.38 0.96
CA HIS A 538 -13.70 0.87 0.33
C HIS A 538 -14.08 2.28 0.81
#